data_137302f7abf815aff61ade37adb2b2b0
#
_entry.id   137302f7abf815aff61ade37adb2b2b0
#
_cell.length_a   1.000
_cell.length_b   1.000
_cell.length_c   1.000
_cell.angle_alpha   90.00
_cell.angle_beta   90.00
_cell.angle_gamma   90.00
#
_symmetry.space_group_name_H-M   'P 1'
#
loop_
_entity.id
_entity.type
_entity.pdbx_description
1 polymer ?
#
loop_
_entity_poly.entity_id
_entity_poly.type
_entity_poly.pdbx_seq_one_letter_code
_entity_poly.pdbx_strand_id
1 'polypeptide(L)'
;MVTGNTQTIVNAIVAIAVWLIVHYGLARMFKKAGEKGWKAFIPVYNSWTSFKVYWETKYFLIGIGTVVVAFVISLVAQSQNVYELVMILPVLRMKFFGIVLAVRMSRCHGKNFWWSLMIFFFPDLAYICLGFGKSKYERFEGQFFEKK
;
A
#
# COMPACT_ATOMS: atom_id res chain seq x y z
N MET A 1 -5.48 17.21 -35.52
CA MET A 1 -4.32 16.88 -34.67
C MET A 1 -4.29 17.63 -33.34
N VAL A 2 -4.89 18.81 -33.19
CA VAL A 2 -4.88 19.62 -31.94
C VAL A 2 -5.73 19.00 -30.82
N THR A 3 -6.82 18.31 -31.13
CA THR A 3 -7.74 17.72 -30.14
C THR A 3 -7.13 16.58 -29.33
N GLY A 4 -6.25 15.77 -29.92
CA GLY A 4 -5.58 14.65 -29.21
C GLY A 4 -4.64 15.12 -28.10
N ASN A 5 -3.86 16.17 -28.35
CA ASN A 5 -2.93 16.72 -27.37
C ASN A 5 -3.66 17.36 -26.18
N THR A 6 -4.76 18.08 -26.42
CA THR A 6 -5.55 18.71 -25.35
C THR A 6 -6.18 17.66 -24.44
N GLN A 7 -6.74 16.59 -25.00
CA GLN A 7 -7.31 15.49 -24.19
C GLN A 7 -6.25 14.79 -23.33
N THR A 8 -5.06 14.57 -23.88
CA THR A 8 -3.94 13.98 -23.14
C THR A 8 -3.51 14.86 -21.96
N ILE A 9 -3.41 16.17 -22.18
CA ILE A 9 -3.05 17.13 -21.12
C ILE A 9 -4.13 17.16 -20.01
N VAL A 10 -5.41 17.19 -20.37
CA VAL A 10 -6.52 17.15 -19.41
C VAL A 10 -6.48 15.87 -18.58
N ASN A 11 -6.31 14.71 -19.23
CA ASN A 11 -6.21 13.43 -18.52
C ASN A 11 -5.00 13.39 -17.58
N ALA A 12 -3.86 13.94 -17.97
CA ALA A 12 -2.69 14.02 -17.12
C ALA A 12 -2.92 14.91 -15.88
N ILE A 13 -3.56 16.07 -16.06
CA ILE A 13 -3.90 16.98 -14.95
C ILE A 13 -4.85 16.29 -13.97
N VAL A 14 -5.88 15.62 -14.46
CA VAL A 14 -6.85 14.89 -13.64
C VAL A 14 -6.16 13.76 -12.87
N ALA A 15 -5.30 12.97 -13.54
CA ALA A 15 -4.56 11.91 -12.90
C ALA A 15 -3.64 12.43 -11.77
N ILE A 16 -2.93 13.52 -12.00
CA ILE A 16 -2.09 14.17 -10.98
C ILE A 16 -2.93 14.67 -9.81
N ALA A 17 -4.07 15.31 -10.08
CA ALA A 17 -4.95 15.80 -9.03
C ALA A 17 -5.51 14.66 -8.16
N VAL A 18 -5.97 13.59 -8.77
CA VAL A 18 -6.43 12.38 -8.04
C VAL A 18 -5.29 11.79 -7.22
N TRP A 19 -4.11 11.63 -7.80
CA TRP A 19 -2.93 11.13 -7.11
C TRP A 19 -2.59 11.97 -5.87
N LEU A 20 -2.60 13.29 -5.99
CA LEU A 20 -2.34 14.21 -4.88
C LEU A 20 -3.38 14.06 -3.75
N ILE A 21 -4.67 13.97 -4.09
CA ILE A 21 -5.75 13.81 -3.10
C ILE A 21 -5.61 12.51 -2.33
N VAL A 22 -5.34 11.40 -3.01
CA VAL A 22 -5.14 10.08 -2.41
C VAL A 22 -3.95 10.08 -1.46
N HIS A 23 -2.80 10.59 -1.92
CA HIS A 23 -1.58 10.64 -1.10
C HIS A 23 -1.70 11.63 0.05
N TYR A 24 -2.49 12.69 -0.10
CA TYR A 24 -2.80 13.59 1.01
C TYR A 24 -3.68 12.90 2.06
N GLY A 25 -4.64 12.06 1.65
CA GLY A 25 -5.41 11.21 2.56
C GLY A 25 -4.49 10.30 3.38
N LEU A 26 -3.57 9.59 2.71
CA LEU A 26 -2.58 8.75 3.36
C LEU A 26 -1.62 9.52 4.27
N ALA A 27 -1.19 10.73 3.85
CA ALA A 27 -0.37 11.62 4.66
C ALA A 27 -1.06 12.01 5.98
N ARG A 28 -2.38 12.21 5.94
CA ARG A 28 -3.18 12.45 7.15
C ARG A 28 -3.27 11.22 8.05
N MET A 29 -3.39 10.02 7.46
CA MET A 29 -3.34 8.75 8.22
C MET A 29 -1.99 8.60 8.94
N PHE A 30 -0.88 8.88 8.26
CA PHE A 30 0.45 8.85 8.88
C PHE A 30 0.58 9.88 10.02
N LYS A 31 0.05 11.09 9.83
CA LYS A 31 0.03 12.10 10.91
C LYS A 31 -0.79 11.65 12.12
N LYS A 32 -1.91 10.98 11.91
CA LYS A 32 -2.70 10.39 13.01
C LYS A 32 -1.91 9.34 13.80
N ALA A 33 -0.99 8.64 13.14
CA ALA A 33 -0.10 7.65 13.73
C ALA A 33 1.22 8.23 14.29
N GLY A 34 1.37 9.56 14.31
CA GLY A 34 2.58 10.24 14.79
C GLY A 34 3.74 10.30 13.81
N GLU A 35 3.53 9.91 12.55
CA GLU A 35 4.55 9.94 11.50
C GLU A 35 4.48 11.20 10.63
N LYS A 36 5.60 11.52 9.96
CA LYS A 36 5.66 12.69 9.07
C LYS A 36 4.87 12.43 7.79
N GLY A 37 3.89 13.29 7.49
CA GLY A 37 2.96 13.12 6.35
C GLY A 37 3.63 13.11 4.97
N TRP A 38 4.76 13.81 4.77
CA TRP A 38 5.46 13.84 3.48
C TRP A 38 5.91 12.44 3.00
N LYS A 39 6.11 11.49 3.93
CA LYS A 39 6.48 10.11 3.61
C LYS A 39 5.46 9.40 2.71
N ALA A 40 4.21 9.85 2.71
CA ALA A 40 3.17 9.31 1.84
C ALA A 40 3.43 9.55 0.35
N PHE A 41 4.15 10.63 0.01
CA PHE A 41 4.38 11.03 -1.38
C PHE A 41 5.59 10.36 -2.04
N ILE A 42 6.46 9.72 -1.27
CA ILE A 42 7.63 9.01 -1.78
C ILE A 42 7.37 7.49 -1.70
N PRO A 43 7.32 6.77 -2.83
CA PRO A 43 6.86 5.37 -2.88
C PRO A 43 7.55 4.43 -1.89
N VAL A 44 8.88 4.50 -1.78
CA VAL A 44 9.65 3.66 -0.86
C VAL A 44 9.33 4.00 0.61
N TYR A 45 9.31 5.31 0.94
CA TYR A 45 8.97 5.75 2.29
C TYR A 45 7.51 5.52 2.65
N ASN A 46 6.60 5.59 1.69
CA ASN A 46 5.20 5.26 1.86
C ASN A 46 5.05 3.79 2.30
N SER A 47 5.61 2.87 1.52
CA SER A 47 5.57 1.44 1.83
C SER A 47 6.25 1.13 3.16
N TRP A 48 7.48 1.62 3.37
CA TRP A 48 8.20 1.47 4.64
C TRP A 48 7.38 1.96 5.84
N THR A 49 6.81 3.17 5.75
CA THR A 49 6.03 3.78 6.84
C THR A 49 4.74 3.02 7.08
N SER A 50 4.07 2.54 6.03
CA SER A 50 2.87 1.71 6.15
C SER A 50 3.16 0.43 6.94
N PHE A 51 4.24 -0.29 6.63
CA PHE A 51 4.63 -1.46 7.41
C PHE A 51 5.02 -1.09 8.84
N LYS A 52 5.81 -0.02 9.05
CA LYS A 52 6.21 0.46 10.38
C LYS A 52 5.01 0.80 11.28
N VAL A 53 4.02 1.51 10.72
CA VAL A 53 2.86 2.01 11.45
C VAL A 53 1.84 0.91 11.72
N TYR A 54 1.50 0.13 10.70
CA TYR A 54 0.37 -0.81 10.76
C TYR A 54 0.79 -2.25 11.03
N TRP A 55 2.08 -2.57 10.87
CA TRP A 55 2.58 -3.92 11.10
C TRP A 55 3.98 -3.85 11.71
N GLU A 56 4.97 -4.52 11.06
CA GLU A 56 6.37 -4.53 11.47
C GLU A 56 7.29 -4.34 10.25
N THR A 57 8.31 -3.53 10.42
CA THR A 57 9.30 -3.19 9.37
C THR A 57 10.00 -4.43 8.80
N LYS A 58 10.17 -5.50 9.60
CA LYS A 58 10.79 -6.75 9.13
C LYS A 58 10.09 -7.34 7.92
N TYR A 59 8.75 -7.26 7.84
CA TYR A 59 8.01 -7.79 6.69
C TYR A 59 8.21 -6.98 5.41
N PHE A 60 8.46 -5.68 5.53
CA PHE A 60 8.89 -4.87 4.40
C PHE A 60 10.25 -5.32 3.88
N LEU A 61 11.23 -5.55 4.77
CA LEU A 61 12.56 -6.03 4.39
C LEU A 61 12.52 -7.44 3.76
N ILE A 62 11.74 -8.36 4.34
CA ILE A 62 11.49 -9.68 3.75
C ILE A 62 10.88 -9.51 2.34
N GLY A 63 10.00 -8.50 2.20
CA GLY A 63 9.41 -8.15 0.92
C GLY A 63 10.43 -7.78 -0.14
N ILE A 64 11.31 -6.87 0.15
CA ILE A 64 12.39 -6.47 -0.75
C ILE A 64 13.31 -7.66 -1.04
N GLY A 65 13.73 -8.38 0.01
CA GLY A 65 14.62 -9.53 -0.13
C GLY A 65 14.09 -10.59 -1.09
N THR A 66 12.81 -10.94 -1.03
CA THR A 66 12.23 -11.92 -1.96
C THR A 66 12.21 -11.44 -3.42
N VAL A 67 12.00 -10.15 -3.66
CA VAL A 67 12.06 -9.57 -5.02
C VAL A 67 13.48 -9.62 -5.55
N VAL A 68 14.47 -9.23 -4.73
CA VAL A 68 15.89 -9.26 -5.12
C VAL A 68 16.35 -10.69 -5.43
N VAL A 69 16.03 -11.66 -4.57
CA VAL A 69 16.36 -13.07 -4.80
C VAL A 69 15.71 -13.61 -6.07
N ALA A 70 14.43 -13.32 -6.29
CA ALA A 70 13.73 -13.72 -7.51
C ALA A 70 14.39 -13.12 -8.76
N PHE A 71 14.76 -11.85 -8.70
CA PHE A 71 15.45 -11.17 -9.79
C PHE A 71 16.81 -11.80 -10.11
N VAL A 72 17.63 -12.07 -9.08
CA VAL A 72 18.94 -12.71 -9.25
C VAL A 72 18.80 -14.10 -9.86
N ILE A 73 17.86 -14.93 -9.37
CA ILE A 73 17.59 -16.26 -9.93
C ILE A 73 17.18 -16.16 -11.41
N SER A 74 16.33 -15.18 -11.74
CA SER A 74 15.89 -14.95 -13.13
C SER A 74 17.04 -14.58 -14.07
N LEU A 75 18.03 -13.82 -13.60
CA LEU A 75 19.21 -13.47 -14.38
C LEU A 75 20.13 -14.69 -14.63
N VAL A 76 20.26 -15.56 -13.62
CA VAL A 76 21.17 -16.72 -13.71
C VAL A 76 20.55 -17.86 -14.53
N ALA A 77 19.26 -18.11 -14.36
CA ALA A 77 18.58 -19.25 -14.98
C ALA A 77 18.43 -19.17 -16.50
N GLN A 78 18.40 -17.97 -17.08
CA GLN A 78 18.27 -17.70 -18.53
C GLN A 78 17.14 -18.49 -19.25
N SER A 79 16.15 -18.95 -18.49
CA SER A 79 15.03 -19.78 -18.95
C SER A 79 13.71 -19.06 -18.69
N GLN A 80 12.87 -18.92 -19.72
CA GLN A 80 11.55 -18.27 -19.62
C GLN A 80 10.65 -18.96 -18.58
N ASN A 81 10.64 -20.28 -18.57
CA ASN A 81 9.81 -21.04 -17.63
C ASN A 81 10.23 -20.82 -16.18
N VAL A 82 11.52 -20.73 -15.91
CA VAL A 82 12.05 -20.45 -14.57
C VAL A 82 11.73 -19.03 -14.16
N TYR A 83 11.86 -18.06 -15.09
CA TYR A 83 11.47 -16.67 -14.82
C TYR A 83 10.01 -16.56 -14.39
N GLU A 84 9.08 -17.16 -15.13
CA GLU A 84 7.65 -17.12 -14.81
C GLU A 84 7.35 -17.77 -13.47
N LEU A 85 7.91 -18.96 -13.22
CA LEU A 85 7.73 -19.68 -11.95
C LEU A 85 8.26 -18.89 -10.75
N VAL A 86 9.45 -18.32 -10.87
CA VAL A 86 10.10 -17.59 -9.78
C VAL A 86 9.39 -16.26 -9.49
N MET A 87 8.84 -15.59 -10.52
CA MET A 87 8.12 -14.33 -10.34
C MET A 87 6.72 -14.49 -9.72
N ILE A 88 6.14 -15.69 -9.74
CA ILE A 88 4.86 -15.95 -9.06
C ILE A 88 4.98 -15.77 -7.53
N LEU A 89 6.07 -16.21 -6.91
CA LEU A 89 6.26 -16.15 -5.45
C LEU A 89 6.20 -14.72 -4.88
N PRO A 90 6.96 -13.73 -5.39
CA PRO A 90 6.83 -12.34 -4.96
C PRO A 90 5.43 -11.77 -5.14
N VAL A 91 4.74 -12.12 -6.23
CA VAL A 91 3.39 -11.64 -6.52
C VAL A 91 2.39 -12.19 -5.50
N LEU A 92 2.39 -13.49 -5.24
CA LEU A 92 1.52 -14.11 -4.24
C LEU A 92 1.79 -13.53 -2.84
N ARG A 93 3.05 -13.34 -2.48
CA ARG A 93 3.44 -12.72 -1.21
C ARG A 93 2.94 -11.27 -1.11
N MET A 94 3.08 -10.47 -2.19
CA MET A 94 2.57 -9.08 -2.20
C MET A 94 1.06 -9.04 -1.97
N LYS A 95 0.30 -9.93 -2.58
CA LYS A 95 -1.15 -10.06 -2.34
C LYS A 95 -1.45 -10.44 -0.89
N PHE A 96 -0.75 -11.44 -0.35
CA PHE A 96 -0.91 -11.83 1.05
C PHE A 96 -0.59 -10.69 2.02
N PHE A 97 0.55 -10.01 1.83
CA PHE A 97 0.93 -8.87 2.67
C PHE A 97 -0.04 -7.69 2.53
N GLY A 98 -0.58 -7.47 1.33
CA GLY A 98 -1.61 -6.47 1.09
C GLY A 98 -2.89 -6.74 1.89
N ILE A 99 -3.34 -7.99 1.94
CA ILE A 99 -4.51 -8.40 2.75
C ILE A 99 -4.23 -8.17 4.24
N VAL A 100 -3.08 -8.65 4.74
CA VAL A 100 -2.71 -8.48 6.15
C VAL A 100 -2.63 -7.00 6.52
N LEU A 101 -1.99 -6.19 5.68
CA LEU A 101 -1.84 -4.76 5.91
C LEU A 101 -3.21 -4.05 5.90
N ALA A 102 -4.11 -4.40 4.98
CA ALA A 102 -5.45 -3.84 4.91
C ALA A 102 -6.27 -4.15 6.19
N VAL A 103 -6.19 -5.38 6.70
CA VAL A 103 -6.85 -5.75 7.95
C VAL A 103 -6.27 -4.96 9.13
N ARG A 104 -4.95 -4.85 9.23
CA ARG A 104 -4.31 -4.09 10.31
C ARG A 104 -4.59 -2.60 10.22
N MET A 105 -4.55 -2.01 9.03
CA MET A 105 -4.93 -0.60 8.83
C MET A 105 -6.36 -0.33 9.29
N SER A 106 -7.31 -1.18 8.91
CA SER A 106 -8.71 -1.05 9.32
C SER A 106 -8.85 -1.14 10.85
N ARG A 107 -8.19 -2.10 11.49
CA ARG A 107 -8.22 -2.29 12.95
C ARG A 107 -7.57 -1.13 13.71
N CYS A 108 -6.41 -0.64 13.24
CA CYS A 108 -5.75 0.53 13.83
C CYS A 108 -6.60 1.80 13.79
N HIS A 109 -7.57 1.88 12.89
CA HIS A 109 -8.51 3.00 12.81
C HIS A 109 -9.87 2.71 13.46
N GLY A 110 -9.98 1.62 14.26
CA GLY A 110 -11.21 1.23 14.93
C GLY A 110 -12.34 0.82 13.99
N LYS A 111 -11.98 0.29 12.81
CA LYS A 111 -12.93 -0.10 11.76
C LYS A 111 -13.13 -1.62 11.73
N ASN A 112 -14.28 -2.03 11.17
CA ASN A 112 -14.67 -3.43 11.05
C ASN A 112 -14.05 -4.11 9.80
N PHE A 113 -14.33 -5.40 9.62
CA PHE A 113 -13.83 -6.22 8.52
C PHE A 113 -14.18 -5.66 7.13
N TRP A 114 -15.35 -5.06 6.94
CA TRP A 114 -15.76 -4.46 5.66
C TRP A 114 -14.82 -3.35 5.20
N TRP A 115 -14.25 -2.59 6.13
CA TRP A 115 -13.23 -1.60 5.83
C TRP A 115 -11.91 -2.23 5.36
N SER A 116 -11.59 -3.44 5.82
CA SER A 116 -10.42 -4.17 5.32
C SER A 116 -10.59 -4.55 3.86
N LEU A 117 -11.79 -5.00 3.46
CA LEU A 117 -12.10 -5.25 2.06
C LEU A 117 -12.04 -3.96 1.24
N MET A 118 -12.59 -2.86 1.75
CA MET A 118 -12.52 -1.55 1.09
C MET A 118 -11.07 -1.09 0.89
N ILE A 119 -10.20 -1.24 1.90
CA ILE A 119 -8.78 -0.89 1.79
C ILE A 119 -8.07 -1.78 0.77
N PHE A 120 -8.43 -3.06 0.68
CA PHE A 120 -7.79 -3.99 -0.24
C PHE A 120 -8.21 -3.78 -1.70
N PHE A 121 -9.52 -3.58 -1.97
CA PHE A 121 -10.05 -3.44 -3.33
C PHE A 121 -10.05 -2.00 -3.83
N PHE A 122 -10.25 -1.02 -2.93
CA PHE A 122 -10.35 0.41 -3.25
C PHE A 122 -9.48 1.23 -2.30
N PRO A 123 -8.14 1.05 -2.31
CA PRO A 123 -7.24 1.71 -1.35
C PRO A 123 -7.34 3.23 -1.43
N ASP A 124 -7.51 3.79 -2.62
CA ASP A 124 -7.58 5.23 -2.85
C ASP A 124 -8.75 5.88 -2.09
N LEU A 125 -9.95 5.31 -2.21
CA LEU A 125 -11.14 5.78 -1.49
C LEU A 125 -10.97 5.58 0.02
N ALA A 126 -10.44 4.43 0.42
CA ALA A 126 -10.21 4.14 1.84
C ALA A 126 -9.24 5.13 2.49
N TYR A 127 -8.15 5.48 1.82
CA TYR A 127 -7.16 6.45 2.33
C TYR A 127 -7.76 7.85 2.47
N ILE A 128 -8.61 8.28 1.53
CA ILE A 128 -9.33 9.54 1.63
C ILE A 128 -10.28 9.49 2.84
N CYS A 129 -11.14 8.46 2.91
CA CYS A 129 -12.13 8.35 3.98
C CYS A 129 -11.47 8.25 5.39
N LEU A 130 -10.42 7.45 5.55
CA LEU A 130 -9.72 7.30 6.82
C LEU A 130 -8.85 8.51 7.16
N GLY A 131 -8.24 9.12 6.17
CA GLY A 131 -7.41 10.31 6.34
C GLY A 131 -8.21 11.53 6.79
N PHE A 132 -9.31 11.83 6.11
CA PHE A 132 -10.18 12.97 6.41
C PHE A 132 -11.24 12.67 7.47
N GLY A 133 -11.57 11.39 7.69
CA GLY A 133 -12.56 10.97 8.68
C GLY A 133 -12.13 11.25 10.12
N LYS A 134 -13.09 11.15 11.04
CA LYS A 134 -12.88 11.34 12.49
C LYS A 134 -12.24 10.14 13.20
N SER A 135 -11.83 9.09 12.46
CA SER A 135 -11.17 7.91 13.04
C SER A 135 -9.87 8.30 13.75
N LYS A 136 -9.70 7.83 14.98
CA LYS A 136 -8.44 7.92 15.72
C LYS A 136 -7.56 6.73 15.33
N TYR A 137 -6.25 6.92 15.39
CA TYR A 137 -5.30 5.84 15.24
C TYR A 137 -4.98 5.25 16.61
N GLU A 138 -5.13 3.94 16.74
CA GLU A 138 -4.65 3.15 17.87
C GLU A 138 -3.89 1.95 17.32
N ARG A 139 -2.64 1.75 17.79
CA ARG A 139 -1.84 0.63 17.30
C ARG A 139 -2.50 -0.69 17.67
N PHE A 140 -2.77 -1.52 16.69
CA PHE A 140 -3.32 -2.84 16.90
C PHE A 140 -2.20 -3.84 17.20
N GLU A 141 -2.10 -4.28 18.47
CA GLU A 141 -1.10 -5.26 18.94
C GLU A 141 -1.66 -6.68 19.06
N GLY A 142 -2.96 -6.87 18.83
CA GLY A 142 -3.64 -8.17 18.98
C GLY A 142 -3.36 -9.15 17.85
N GLN A 143 -3.66 -10.44 18.12
CA GLN A 143 -3.68 -11.48 17.09
C GLN A 143 -4.81 -11.23 16.10
N PHE A 144 -4.68 -11.79 14.88
CA PHE A 144 -5.55 -11.51 13.72
C PHE A 144 -7.05 -11.69 14.00
N PHE A 145 -7.42 -12.56 14.94
CA PHE A 145 -8.79 -12.98 15.22
C PHE A 145 -9.30 -12.62 16.62
N GLU A 146 -8.55 -11.89 17.41
CA GLU A 146 -9.04 -11.45 18.72
C GLU A 146 -10.08 -10.35 18.55
N LYS A 147 -11.35 -10.69 18.82
CA LYS A 147 -12.43 -9.72 18.99
C LYS A 147 -12.23 -9.00 20.31
N LYS A 148 -12.08 -7.68 20.27
CA LYS A 148 -12.52 -6.84 21.39
C LYS A 148 -14.01 -6.67 21.34
#